data_4f4e7c06601aac9e74874dddf488da1a
#
_entry.id   4f4e7c06601aac9e74874dddf488da1a
#
_cell.length_a   1.000
_cell.length_b   1.000
_cell.length_c   1.000
_cell.angle_alpha   90.00
_cell.angle_beta   90.00
_cell.angle_gamma   90.00
#
_symmetry.space_group_name_H-M   'P 1'
#
loop_
_entity.id
_entity.type
_entity.pdbx_description
1 polymer ?
#
loop_
_entity_poly.entity_id
_entity_poly.type
_entity_poly.pdbx_seq_one_letter_code
_entity_poly.pdbx_strand_id
1 'polypeptide(L)'
;MGKGRSGGAEVKRIFRLFAAVVMASAVGGCTSISYYAQSLEGHVRIMAARQDVGKLIQAPSTPQALRTRLTSASAIRRFATDELALPDNSSYRSYVDIHRDAVTWAVFAAPQFSLTPTTWCFPVFGCVPYRGYFDRKSATESAAALHERGLDVYVSGVTAYSTLGWSSDPLLSTMLRQDDTYLASLIFHELAHQRLYVNGDSAFNEAFAVAVETTGTRKWLRAAGDRAGLRRYEADRRRSADFLALVSKTRDELRQVYQSSRSPEEMAAEKAATLDRLRMRYRQTRDKRWAGYRGYDAWFDAPINNAKLAATAVYGEQVPAFLRLFDLCAGDYPRFYASVRRIADLRQPARAEALKAAATCD
;
A
#
# COMPACT_ATOMS: atom_id res chain seq x y z
N MET A 1 13.74 -42.57 -61.35
CA MET A 1 14.24 -41.23 -60.99
C MET A 1 13.03 -40.37 -60.60
N GLY A 2 12.92 -40.02 -59.32
CA GLY A 2 11.83 -39.17 -58.80
C GLY A 2 12.01 -38.96 -57.31
N LYS A 3 12.87 -38.01 -56.93
CA LYS A 3 12.97 -37.46 -55.56
C LYS A 3 12.97 -35.95 -55.69
N GLY A 4 12.10 -35.30 -54.92
CA GLY A 4 12.29 -33.88 -54.63
C GLY A 4 11.05 -33.03 -54.68
N ARG A 5 10.06 -33.18 -53.76
CA ARG A 5 8.99 -32.16 -53.52
C ARG A 5 8.34 -32.20 -52.13
N SER A 6 9.02 -32.65 -51.07
CA SER A 6 8.46 -32.60 -49.70
C SER A 6 9.00 -31.50 -48.78
N GLY A 7 10.14 -30.88 -49.10
CA GLY A 7 10.79 -29.92 -48.22
C GLY A 7 10.11 -28.54 -48.13
N GLY A 8 9.40 -28.10 -49.14
CA GLY A 8 8.79 -26.76 -49.16
C GLY A 8 7.51 -26.59 -48.32
N ALA A 9 6.80 -27.68 -48.06
CA ALA A 9 5.59 -27.64 -47.21
C ALA A 9 5.91 -27.63 -45.71
N GLU A 10 6.93 -28.38 -45.31
CA GLU A 10 7.39 -28.40 -43.92
C GLU A 10 8.04 -27.07 -43.49
N VAL A 11 8.88 -26.47 -44.32
CA VAL A 11 9.47 -25.16 -44.07
C VAL A 11 8.39 -24.08 -43.93
N LYS A 12 7.36 -24.08 -44.75
CA LYS A 12 6.23 -23.15 -44.64
C LYS A 12 5.41 -23.39 -43.36
N ARG A 13 5.28 -24.62 -42.89
CA ARG A 13 4.58 -24.97 -41.67
C ARG A 13 5.34 -24.52 -40.45
N ILE A 14 6.67 -24.70 -40.40
CA ILE A 14 7.56 -24.24 -39.33
C ILE A 14 7.56 -22.70 -39.29
N PHE A 15 7.61 -22.04 -40.44
CA PHE A 15 7.58 -20.55 -40.48
C PHE A 15 6.23 -19.98 -40.02
N ARG A 16 5.10 -20.64 -40.34
CA ARG A 16 3.77 -20.25 -39.82
C ARG A 16 3.62 -20.49 -38.32
N LEU A 17 4.18 -21.58 -37.78
CA LEU A 17 4.21 -21.84 -36.36
C LEU A 17 5.11 -20.82 -35.62
N PHE A 18 6.27 -20.49 -36.17
CA PHE A 18 7.14 -19.48 -35.63
C PHE A 18 6.52 -18.07 -35.63
N ALA A 19 5.86 -17.69 -36.73
CA ALA A 19 5.12 -16.44 -36.86
C ALA A 19 3.93 -16.37 -35.89
N ALA A 20 3.22 -17.47 -35.66
CA ALA A 20 2.11 -17.56 -34.70
C ALA A 20 2.60 -17.45 -33.25
N VAL A 21 3.75 -18.07 -32.91
CA VAL A 21 4.39 -17.96 -31.58
C VAL A 21 4.93 -16.54 -31.34
N VAL A 22 5.53 -15.91 -32.34
CA VAL A 22 5.99 -14.51 -32.26
C VAL A 22 4.83 -13.54 -32.12
N MET A 23 3.71 -13.77 -32.85
CA MET A 23 2.48 -12.96 -32.70
C MET A 23 1.80 -13.15 -31.35
N ALA A 24 1.75 -14.38 -30.82
CA ALA A 24 1.21 -14.65 -29.47
C ALA A 24 2.07 -14.03 -28.37
N SER A 25 3.40 -13.99 -28.54
CA SER A 25 4.34 -13.31 -27.64
C SER A 25 4.20 -11.78 -27.70
N ALA A 26 3.85 -11.21 -28.86
CA ALA A 26 3.67 -9.78 -29.03
C ALA A 26 2.40 -9.25 -28.32
N VAL A 27 1.31 -10.02 -28.25
CA VAL A 27 0.06 -9.61 -27.58
C VAL A 27 0.24 -9.60 -26.06
N GLY A 28 1.00 -10.52 -25.48
CA GLY A 28 1.36 -10.50 -24.05
C GLY A 28 2.38 -9.41 -23.68
N GLY A 29 3.26 -9.03 -24.62
CA GLY A 29 4.28 -7.98 -24.45
C GLY A 29 3.69 -6.57 -24.51
N CYS A 30 2.67 -6.31 -25.32
CA CYS A 30 2.07 -4.98 -25.51
C CYS A 30 1.42 -4.45 -24.23
N THR A 31 0.74 -5.27 -23.43
CA THR A 31 0.12 -4.84 -22.17
C THR A 31 1.15 -4.49 -21.08
N SER A 32 2.29 -5.19 -21.07
CA SER A 32 3.39 -4.90 -20.15
C SER A 32 4.12 -3.61 -20.54
N ILE A 33 4.41 -3.41 -21.82
CA ILE A 33 5.07 -2.19 -22.32
C ILE A 33 4.18 -0.96 -22.08
N SER A 34 2.90 -1.03 -22.40
CA SER A 34 1.92 0.04 -22.15
C SER A 34 1.85 0.40 -20.65
N TYR A 35 1.86 -0.60 -19.78
CA TYR A 35 1.87 -0.39 -18.34
C TYR A 35 3.13 0.37 -17.86
N TYR A 36 4.32 -0.04 -18.29
CA TYR A 36 5.56 0.65 -17.91
C TYR A 36 5.65 2.05 -18.52
N ALA A 37 5.16 2.24 -19.73
CA ALA A 37 5.14 3.54 -20.39
C ALA A 37 4.27 4.54 -19.61
N GLN A 38 3.02 4.19 -19.22
CA GLN A 38 2.15 5.05 -18.41
C GLN A 38 2.73 5.32 -17.02
N SER A 39 3.40 4.33 -16.43
CA SER A 39 4.04 4.48 -15.12
C SER A 39 5.21 5.47 -15.18
N LEU A 40 6.06 5.36 -16.20
CA LEU A 40 7.17 6.27 -16.44
C LEU A 40 6.68 7.68 -16.76
N GLU A 41 5.71 7.82 -17.67
CA GLU A 41 5.12 9.10 -18.04
C GLU A 41 4.51 9.81 -16.82
N GLY A 42 3.71 9.09 -16.02
CA GLY A 42 3.10 9.63 -14.80
C GLY A 42 4.14 10.11 -13.80
N HIS A 43 5.20 9.32 -13.59
CA HIS A 43 6.31 9.69 -12.72
C HIS A 43 7.07 10.93 -13.24
N VAL A 44 7.48 10.93 -14.51
CA VAL A 44 8.21 12.05 -15.13
C VAL A 44 7.38 13.34 -15.06
N ARG A 45 6.07 13.27 -15.31
CA ARG A 45 5.17 14.43 -15.23
C ARG A 45 5.16 15.04 -13.81
N ILE A 46 5.08 14.20 -12.78
CA ILE A 46 5.15 14.67 -11.38
C ILE A 46 6.53 15.28 -11.10
N MET A 47 7.62 14.62 -11.50
CA MET A 47 8.97 15.12 -11.24
C MET A 47 9.26 16.46 -11.95
N ALA A 48 8.74 16.65 -13.16
CA ALA A 48 8.88 17.90 -13.92
C ALA A 48 8.08 19.07 -13.32
N ALA A 49 6.96 18.78 -12.64
CA ALA A 49 6.09 19.81 -12.04
C ALA A 49 6.52 20.26 -10.64
N ARG A 50 7.63 19.75 -10.10
CA ARG A 50 8.10 20.06 -8.74
C ARG A 50 8.46 21.54 -8.59
N GLN A 51 8.01 22.11 -7.48
CA GLN A 51 8.36 23.44 -7.03
C GLN A 51 9.01 23.36 -5.65
N ASP A 52 10.05 24.12 -5.39
CA ASP A 52 10.74 24.15 -4.09
C ASP A 52 9.82 24.70 -3.00
N VAL A 53 9.68 23.95 -1.90
CA VAL A 53 8.78 24.32 -0.78
C VAL A 53 9.22 25.61 -0.11
N GLY A 54 10.53 25.84 0.06
CA GLY A 54 11.07 27.05 0.68
C GLY A 54 10.75 28.27 -0.16
N LYS A 55 10.91 28.18 -1.49
CA LYS A 55 10.55 29.27 -2.42
C LYS A 55 9.05 29.57 -2.38
N LEU A 56 8.21 28.53 -2.37
CA LEU A 56 6.75 28.71 -2.28
C LEU A 56 6.33 29.37 -0.96
N ILE A 57 6.93 29.02 0.17
CA ILE A 57 6.63 29.64 1.46
C ILE A 57 6.97 31.14 1.44
N GLN A 58 8.04 31.54 0.77
CA GLN A 58 8.51 32.95 0.69
C GLN A 58 7.78 33.73 -0.39
N ALA A 59 7.24 33.13 -1.43
CA ALA A 59 6.63 33.80 -2.56
C ALA A 59 5.33 34.53 -2.16
N PRO A 60 5.20 35.85 -2.42
CA PRO A 60 3.97 36.60 -2.11
C PRO A 60 2.73 36.04 -2.84
N SER A 61 2.93 35.48 -4.03
CA SER A 61 1.86 34.89 -4.86
C SER A 61 1.31 33.57 -4.33
N THR A 62 1.96 32.91 -3.36
CA THR A 62 1.47 31.66 -2.79
C THR A 62 0.25 31.92 -1.89
N PRO A 63 -0.89 31.27 -2.14
CA PRO A 63 -2.07 31.42 -1.28
C PRO A 63 -1.75 31.10 0.18
N GLN A 64 -2.29 31.90 1.10
CA GLN A 64 -2.00 31.77 2.55
C GLN A 64 -2.29 30.35 3.09
N ALA A 65 -3.39 29.72 2.66
CA ALA A 65 -3.72 28.37 3.08
C ALA A 65 -2.64 27.35 2.66
N LEU A 66 -2.14 27.42 1.42
CA LEU A 66 -1.07 26.56 0.95
C LEU A 66 0.25 26.85 1.70
N ARG A 67 0.59 28.12 1.91
CA ARG A 67 1.78 28.53 2.65
C ARG A 67 1.78 27.94 4.07
N THR A 68 0.66 28.02 4.78
CA THR A 68 0.49 27.42 6.13
C THR A 68 0.75 25.92 6.08
N ARG A 69 0.13 25.21 5.15
CA ARG A 69 0.29 23.75 5.02
C ARG A 69 1.74 23.35 4.67
N LEU A 70 2.40 24.08 3.78
CA LEU A 70 3.81 23.84 3.43
C LEU A 70 4.76 24.13 4.61
N THR A 71 4.45 25.14 5.44
CA THR A 71 5.20 25.43 6.66
C THR A 71 5.08 24.29 7.68
N SER A 72 3.87 23.79 7.91
CA SER A 72 3.64 22.60 8.75
C SER A 72 4.39 21.38 8.21
N ALA A 73 4.29 21.10 6.90
CA ALA A 73 4.99 20.00 6.27
C ALA A 73 6.51 20.08 6.44
N SER A 74 7.09 21.29 6.33
CA SER A 74 8.53 21.53 6.54
C SER A 74 8.94 21.26 7.99
N ALA A 75 8.12 21.64 8.96
CA ALA A 75 8.36 21.38 10.37
C ALA A 75 8.29 19.87 10.67
N ILE A 76 7.28 19.18 10.15
CA ILE A 76 7.12 17.71 10.25
C ILE A 76 8.31 16.99 9.62
N ARG A 77 8.73 17.43 8.42
CA ARG A 77 9.88 16.84 7.73
C ARG A 77 11.18 16.96 8.51
N ARG A 78 11.42 18.12 9.13
CA ARG A 78 12.57 18.35 10.01
C ARG A 78 12.51 17.44 11.23
N PHE A 79 11.36 17.40 11.90
CA PHE A 79 11.13 16.52 13.05
C PHE A 79 11.41 15.04 12.74
N ALA A 80 11.04 14.58 11.54
CA ALA A 80 11.33 13.22 11.09
C ALA A 80 12.84 12.92 11.09
N THR A 81 13.68 13.85 10.67
CA THR A 81 15.13 13.70 10.69
C THR A 81 15.70 13.82 12.11
N ASP A 82 15.35 14.90 12.81
CA ASP A 82 16.01 15.28 14.06
C ASP A 82 15.59 14.37 15.23
N GLU A 83 14.32 13.97 15.25
CA GLU A 83 13.71 13.28 16.39
C GLU A 83 13.40 11.79 16.15
N LEU A 84 13.27 11.37 14.88
CA LEU A 84 12.96 9.98 14.54
C LEU A 84 14.11 9.27 13.81
N ALA A 85 15.25 9.94 13.62
CA ALA A 85 16.41 9.42 12.88
C ALA A 85 16.03 8.83 11.48
N LEU A 86 15.00 9.41 10.85
CA LEU A 86 14.61 9.09 9.48
C LEU A 86 15.56 9.77 8.48
N PRO A 87 15.67 9.29 7.22
CA PRO A 87 16.67 9.78 6.28
C PRO A 87 16.60 11.29 6.05
N ASP A 88 17.74 11.98 6.12
CA ASP A 88 17.88 13.37 5.72
C ASP A 88 18.23 13.44 4.23
N ASN A 89 17.21 13.54 3.40
CA ASN A 89 17.33 13.63 1.95
C ASN A 89 16.37 14.69 1.39
N SER A 90 16.31 14.82 0.07
CA SER A 90 15.48 15.85 -0.60
C SER A 90 13.99 15.48 -0.70
N SER A 91 13.55 14.30 -0.23
CA SER A 91 12.14 13.93 -0.24
C SER A 91 11.32 14.85 0.65
N TYR A 92 10.14 15.23 0.16
CA TYR A 92 9.17 16.14 0.80
C TYR A 92 9.67 17.59 1.00
N ARG A 93 10.70 18.01 0.23
CA ARG A 93 11.19 19.39 0.16
C ARG A 93 10.75 20.13 -1.11
N SER A 94 10.05 19.44 -2.00
CA SER A 94 9.35 20.02 -3.15
C SER A 94 7.86 19.72 -3.09
N TYR A 95 7.04 20.49 -3.82
CA TYR A 95 5.59 20.39 -3.86
C TYR A 95 5.10 20.27 -5.30
N VAL A 96 4.04 19.48 -5.51
CA VAL A 96 3.32 19.37 -6.78
C VAL A 96 1.82 19.41 -6.52
N ASP A 97 1.11 20.32 -7.19
CA ASP A 97 -0.35 20.21 -7.30
C ASP A 97 -0.70 19.25 -8.45
N ILE A 98 -1.32 18.14 -8.11
CA ILE A 98 -1.69 17.11 -9.09
C ILE A 98 -3.12 17.29 -9.63
N HIS A 99 -3.90 18.26 -9.14
CA HIS A 99 -5.26 18.62 -9.58
C HIS A 99 -6.24 17.42 -9.68
N ARG A 100 -6.08 16.41 -8.82
CA ARG A 100 -6.91 15.20 -8.78
C ARG A 100 -6.93 14.59 -7.37
N ASP A 101 -7.83 13.63 -7.13
CA ASP A 101 -8.09 13.10 -5.78
C ASP A 101 -7.13 12.01 -5.33
N ALA A 102 -6.43 11.38 -6.27
CA ALA A 102 -5.44 10.35 -6.00
C ALA A 102 -4.22 10.53 -6.91
N VAL A 103 -3.04 10.18 -6.41
CA VAL A 103 -1.82 10.19 -7.23
C VAL A 103 -1.77 8.99 -8.15
N THR A 104 -2.17 7.83 -7.65
CA THR A 104 -2.30 6.57 -8.40
C THR A 104 -3.55 5.83 -7.97
N TRP A 105 -3.97 4.84 -8.76
CA TRP A 105 -5.03 3.90 -8.45
C TRP A 105 -4.43 2.50 -8.40
N ALA A 106 -4.51 1.87 -7.23
CA ALA A 106 -4.05 0.51 -7.01
C ALA A 106 -5.18 -0.48 -7.32
N VAL A 107 -4.93 -1.44 -8.21
CA VAL A 107 -5.83 -2.53 -8.58
C VAL A 107 -5.37 -3.79 -7.86
N PHE A 108 -6.23 -4.33 -7.01
CA PHE A 108 -6.07 -5.60 -6.32
C PHE A 108 -6.98 -6.64 -6.96
N ALA A 109 -6.52 -7.88 -7.01
CA ALA A 109 -7.32 -9.01 -7.49
C ALA A 109 -7.08 -10.25 -6.63
N ALA A 110 -8.10 -11.10 -6.52
CA ALA A 110 -7.99 -12.40 -5.87
C ALA A 110 -8.96 -13.40 -6.51
N PRO A 111 -8.68 -14.71 -6.51
CA PRO A 111 -9.66 -15.70 -6.95
C PRO A 111 -10.93 -15.65 -6.09
N GLN A 112 -12.05 -16.04 -6.69
CA GLN A 112 -13.37 -15.98 -6.04
C GLN A 112 -13.45 -16.75 -4.72
N PHE A 113 -12.70 -17.86 -4.60
CA PHE A 113 -12.63 -18.71 -3.41
C PHE A 113 -11.20 -18.83 -2.86
N SER A 114 -10.46 -17.71 -2.85
CA SER A 114 -9.14 -17.63 -2.24
C SER A 114 -8.90 -16.27 -1.61
N LEU A 115 -8.23 -16.25 -0.48
CA LEU A 115 -7.76 -15.01 0.20
C LEU A 115 -6.32 -14.65 -0.16
N THR A 116 -5.68 -15.47 -1.01
CA THR A 116 -4.35 -15.18 -1.55
C THR A 116 -4.52 -14.22 -2.73
N PRO A 117 -3.99 -12.99 -2.63
CA PRO A 117 -4.09 -12.04 -3.74
C PRO A 117 -3.26 -12.48 -4.94
N THR A 118 -3.71 -12.08 -6.12
CA THR A 118 -2.86 -12.10 -7.32
C THR A 118 -1.67 -11.17 -7.09
N THR A 119 -0.47 -11.63 -7.44
CA THR A 119 0.76 -10.84 -7.31
C THR A 119 1.29 -10.45 -8.69
N TRP A 120 1.91 -9.28 -8.75
CA TRP A 120 2.65 -8.79 -9.92
C TRP A 120 4.09 -8.54 -9.53
N CYS A 121 5.03 -9.07 -10.32
CA CYS A 121 6.45 -8.98 -10.03
C CYS A 121 7.12 -7.90 -10.89
N PHE A 122 7.86 -7.03 -10.26
CA PHE A 122 8.58 -5.91 -10.86
C PHE A 122 10.08 -6.01 -10.56
N PRO A 123 10.97 -5.61 -11.49
CA PRO A 123 12.41 -5.76 -11.30
C PRO A 123 12.98 -5.09 -10.05
N VAL A 124 12.41 -3.93 -9.65
CA VAL A 124 12.90 -3.11 -8.52
C VAL A 124 12.16 -3.44 -7.22
N PHE A 125 10.83 -3.57 -7.28
CA PHE A 125 9.98 -3.70 -6.09
C PHE A 125 9.71 -5.16 -5.68
N GLY A 126 10.13 -6.13 -6.50
CA GLY A 126 9.78 -7.53 -6.32
C GLY A 126 8.31 -7.80 -6.63
N CYS A 127 7.73 -8.83 -6.00
CA CYS A 127 6.33 -9.20 -6.21
C CYS A 127 5.45 -8.51 -5.18
N VAL A 128 4.46 -7.76 -5.65
CA VAL A 128 3.51 -7.01 -4.82
C VAL A 128 2.07 -7.43 -5.13
N PRO A 129 1.12 -7.33 -4.18
CA PRO A 129 -0.25 -7.79 -4.34
C PRO A 129 -1.17 -6.80 -5.07
N TYR A 130 -0.61 -5.81 -5.75
CA TYR A 130 -1.38 -4.82 -6.50
C TYR A 130 -0.63 -4.33 -7.73
N ARG A 131 -1.38 -3.66 -8.61
CA ARG A 131 -0.84 -2.97 -9.78
C ARG A 131 -1.28 -1.50 -9.76
N GLY A 132 -0.32 -0.57 -9.79
CA GLY A 132 -0.58 0.87 -9.70
C GLY A 132 -0.74 1.51 -11.08
N TYR A 133 -1.71 2.42 -11.23
CA TYR A 133 -1.96 3.19 -12.44
C TYR A 133 -2.01 4.68 -12.13
N PHE A 134 -1.34 5.52 -12.92
CA PHE A 134 -1.43 6.97 -12.81
C PHE A 134 -2.70 7.55 -13.41
N ASP A 135 -3.46 6.76 -14.17
CA ASP A 135 -4.73 7.11 -14.75
C ASP A 135 -5.86 6.22 -14.24
N ARG A 136 -6.98 6.83 -13.82
CA ARG A 136 -8.14 6.11 -13.27
C ARG A 136 -8.82 5.22 -14.31
N LYS A 137 -8.88 5.68 -15.56
CA LYS A 137 -9.50 4.93 -16.67
C LYS A 137 -8.75 3.62 -16.88
N SER A 138 -7.42 3.69 -17.02
CA SER A 138 -6.55 2.51 -17.17
C SER A 138 -6.68 1.52 -16.01
N ALA A 139 -6.79 2.03 -14.75
CA ALA A 139 -7.06 1.19 -13.59
C ALA A 139 -8.41 0.47 -13.69
N THR A 140 -9.46 1.19 -14.13
CA THR A 140 -10.81 0.65 -14.28
C THR A 140 -10.88 -0.39 -15.40
N GLU A 141 -10.23 -0.15 -16.53
CA GLU A 141 -10.13 -1.10 -17.65
C GLU A 141 -9.39 -2.38 -17.24
N SER A 142 -8.27 -2.23 -16.53
CA SER A 142 -7.56 -3.38 -15.97
C SER A 142 -8.41 -4.17 -14.98
N ALA A 143 -9.16 -3.47 -14.12
CA ALA A 143 -10.06 -4.09 -13.17
C ALA A 143 -11.18 -4.88 -13.87
N ALA A 144 -11.79 -4.32 -14.93
CA ALA A 144 -12.81 -4.99 -15.74
C ALA A 144 -12.28 -6.27 -16.38
N ALA A 145 -11.11 -6.21 -17.02
CA ALA A 145 -10.48 -7.38 -17.64
C ALA A 145 -10.13 -8.49 -16.62
N LEU A 146 -9.78 -8.15 -15.39
CA LEU A 146 -9.55 -9.12 -14.30
C LEU A 146 -10.88 -9.71 -13.82
N HIS A 147 -11.92 -8.90 -13.73
CA HIS A 147 -13.27 -9.35 -13.35
C HIS A 147 -13.87 -10.31 -14.39
N GLU A 148 -13.71 -10.04 -15.70
CA GLU A 148 -14.12 -10.94 -16.79
C GLU A 148 -13.44 -12.32 -16.72
N ARG A 149 -12.26 -12.39 -16.08
CA ARG A 149 -11.54 -13.64 -15.81
C ARG A 149 -12.02 -14.35 -14.54
N GLY A 150 -13.13 -13.92 -13.93
CA GLY A 150 -13.71 -14.51 -12.71
C GLY A 150 -12.99 -14.18 -11.42
N LEU A 151 -12.20 -13.10 -11.39
CA LEU A 151 -11.53 -12.65 -10.17
C LEU A 151 -12.38 -11.63 -9.41
N ASP A 152 -12.33 -11.67 -8.09
CA ASP A 152 -12.71 -10.56 -7.24
C ASP A 152 -11.71 -9.41 -7.46
N VAL A 153 -12.19 -8.19 -7.67
CA VAL A 153 -11.32 -7.03 -7.95
C VAL A 153 -11.68 -5.87 -7.04
N TYR A 154 -10.68 -5.11 -6.62
CA TYR A 154 -10.83 -3.90 -5.84
C TYR A 154 -9.88 -2.81 -6.37
N VAL A 155 -10.42 -1.60 -6.59
CA VAL A 155 -9.64 -0.43 -7.01
C VAL A 155 -9.64 0.59 -5.88
N SER A 156 -8.46 1.02 -5.46
CA SER A 156 -8.28 2.03 -4.41
C SER A 156 -7.47 3.22 -4.93
N GLY A 157 -7.95 4.43 -4.67
CA GLY A 157 -7.15 5.63 -4.88
C GLY A 157 -6.08 5.76 -3.78
N VAL A 158 -4.86 6.10 -4.19
CA VAL A 158 -3.70 6.29 -3.31
C VAL A 158 -3.36 7.77 -3.26
N THR A 159 -3.23 8.34 -2.06
CA THR A 159 -2.99 9.79 -1.86
C THR A 159 -1.51 10.17 -1.91
N ALA A 160 -0.62 9.21 -1.67
CA ALA A 160 0.83 9.36 -1.77
C ALA A 160 1.43 8.11 -2.41
N TYR A 161 2.62 8.22 -2.98
CA TYR A 161 3.43 7.07 -3.36
C TYR A 161 4.90 7.40 -3.09
N SER A 162 5.68 6.39 -2.78
CA SER A 162 7.11 6.52 -2.54
C SER A 162 7.89 5.79 -3.63
N THR A 163 9.00 6.40 -4.03
CA THR A 163 10.00 5.75 -4.89
C THR A 163 11.07 5.02 -4.07
N LEU A 164 10.83 4.81 -2.77
CA LEU A 164 11.76 4.18 -1.83
C LEU A 164 13.13 4.91 -1.77
N GLY A 165 13.15 6.21 -2.05
CA GLY A 165 14.37 7.02 -2.08
C GLY A 165 15.16 6.97 -3.40
N TRP A 166 14.67 6.28 -4.44
CA TRP A 166 15.27 6.31 -5.77
C TRP A 166 15.18 7.68 -6.43
N SER A 167 14.17 8.44 -6.09
CA SER A 167 14.05 9.86 -6.42
C SER A 167 13.64 10.67 -5.20
N SER A 168 13.77 12.01 -5.29
CA SER A 168 13.28 12.91 -4.23
C SER A 168 11.79 13.07 -4.34
N ASP A 169 11.01 12.28 -3.58
CA ASP A 169 9.55 12.29 -3.62
C ASP A 169 8.99 13.65 -3.18
N PRO A 170 8.09 14.30 -3.97
CA PRO A 170 7.50 15.56 -3.60
C PRO A 170 6.35 15.42 -2.60
N LEU A 171 6.03 16.49 -1.88
CA LEU A 171 4.73 16.69 -1.28
C LEU A 171 3.70 16.84 -2.40
N LEU A 172 2.61 16.09 -2.34
CA LEU A 172 1.52 16.18 -3.31
C LEU A 172 0.34 16.93 -2.70
N SER A 173 -0.43 17.64 -3.53
CA SER A 173 -1.63 18.35 -3.06
C SER A 173 -2.63 17.44 -2.35
N THR A 174 -2.70 16.16 -2.71
CA THR A 174 -3.51 15.13 -2.03
C THR A 174 -3.10 14.90 -0.57
N MET A 175 -1.81 14.99 -0.26
CA MET A 175 -1.28 14.81 1.10
C MET A 175 -1.64 15.98 2.02
N LEU A 176 -1.79 17.19 1.46
CA LEU A 176 -2.07 18.41 2.20
C LEU A 176 -3.55 18.66 2.52
N ARG A 177 -4.47 17.79 2.07
CA ARG A 177 -5.93 17.96 2.25
C ARG A 177 -6.41 17.65 3.67
N GLN A 178 -5.70 16.80 4.38
CA GLN A 178 -6.03 16.38 5.75
C GLN A 178 -5.29 17.26 6.79
N ASP A 179 -5.52 17.02 8.06
CA ASP A 179 -4.88 17.76 9.15
C ASP A 179 -3.36 17.44 9.28
N ASP A 180 -2.68 18.15 10.18
CA ASP A 180 -1.22 17.97 10.39
C ASP A 180 -0.89 16.63 11.03
N THR A 181 -1.81 16.02 11.79
CA THR A 181 -1.62 14.69 12.37
C THR A 181 -1.55 13.63 11.28
N TYR A 182 -2.48 13.69 10.32
CA TYR A 182 -2.46 12.82 9.15
C TYR A 182 -1.20 13.04 8.30
N LEU A 183 -0.83 14.29 8.05
CA LEU A 183 0.35 14.63 7.27
C LEU A 183 1.64 14.13 7.92
N ALA A 184 1.76 14.26 9.26
CA ALA A 184 2.89 13.73 10.02
C ALA A 184 2.95 12.19 9.92
N SER A 185 1.83 11.52 10.15
CA SER A 185 1.70 10.06 9.99
C SER A 185 2.19 9.62 8.62
N LEU A 186 1.70 10.27 7.56
CA LEU A 186 2.02 9.91 6.18
C LEU A 186 3.52 10.15 5.85
N ILE A 187 4.08 11.30 6.21
CA ILE A 187 5.50 11.60 5.96
C ILE A 187 6.41 10.62 6.72
N PHE A 188 6.09 10.28 7.97
CA PHE A 188 6.88 9.33 8.76
C PHE A 188 6.79 7.92 8.18
N HIS A 189 5.62 7.50 7.73
CA HIS A 189 5.38 6.22 7.04
C HIS A 189 6.25 6.08 5.79
N GLU A 190 6.15 7.05 4.89
CA GLU A 190 6.88 7.01 3.61
C GLU A 190 8.40 7.12 3.80
N LEU A 191 8.88 7.91 4.76
CA LEU A 191 10.29 7.98 5.09
C LEU A 191 10.80 6.70 5.77
N ALA A 192 9.94 5.96 6.48
CA ALA A 192 10.31 4.67 7.04
C ALA A 192 10.63 3.66 5.94
N HIS A 193 9.86 3.65 4.83
CA HIS A 193 10.19 2.82 3.67
C HIS A 193 11.55 3.17 3.06
N GLN A 194 11.96 4.44 3.11
CA GLN A 194 13.30 4.84 2.66
C GLN A 194 14.42 4.47 3.66
N ARG A 195 14.06 4.29 4.94
CA ARG A 195 15.00 3.85 5.97
C ARG A 195 15.31 2.36 5.88
N LEU A 196 14.28 1.54 5.62
CA LEU A 196 14.41 0.10 5.49
C LEU A 196 13.30 -0.45 4.58
N TYR A 197 13.70 -1.25 3.61
CA TYR A 197 12.79 -1.96 2.71
C TYR A 197 13.34 -3.35 2.39
N VAL A 198 12.49 -4.35 2.48
CA VAL A 198 12.81 -5.75 2.14
C VAL A 198 12.07 -6.11 0.86
N ASN A 199 12.81 -6.36 -0.20
CA ASN A 199 12.25 -6.70 -1.50
C ASN A 199 11.37 -7.97 -1.41
N GLY A 200 10.14 -7.89 -1.91
CA GLY A 200 9.19 -8.99 -1.94
C GLY A 200 8.48 -9.30 -0.61
N ASP A 201 8.66 -8.50 0.44
CA ASP A 201 7.98 -8.69 1.73
C ASP A 201 7.15 -7.46 2.12
N SER A 202 6.05 -7.24 1.39
CA SER A 202 5.16 -6.09 1.63
C SER A 202 4.59 -6.08 3.05
N ALA A 203 4.26 -7.25 3.63
CA ALA A 203 3.68 -7.32 4.98
C ALA A 203 4.66 -6.82 6.05
N PHE A 204 5.94 -7.18 5.94
CA PHE A 204 6.99 -6.70 6.82
C PHE A 204 7.23 -5.19 6.65
N ASN A 205 7.34 -4.72 5.39
CA ASN A 205 7.61 -3.33 5.08
C ASN A 205 6.50 -2.39 5.58
N GLU A 206 5.23 -2.74 5.32
CA GLU A 206 4.09 -1.95 5.77
C GLU A 206 3.96 -1.95 7.30
N ALA A 207 4.16 -3.09 7.95
CA ALA A 207 4.07 -3.17 9.40
C ALA A 207 5.19 -2.36 10.08
N PHE A 208 6.40 -2.38 9.54
CA PHE A 208 7.51 -1.53 9.99
C PHE A 208 7.17 -0.05 9.82
N ALA A 209 6.71 0.37 8.64
CA ALA A 209 6.34 1.76 8.37
C ALA A 209 5.20 2.24 9.28
N VAL A 210 4.16 1.42 9.51
CA VAL A 210 3.07 1.72 10.46
C VAL A 210 3.56 1.82 11.90
N ALA A 211 4.55 1.05 12.32
CA ALA A 211 5.13 1.16 13.66
C ALA A 211 5.90 2.49 13.83
N VAL A 212 6.73 2.87 12.84
CA VAL A 212 7.44 4.17 12.82
C VAL A 212 6.45 5.33 12.77
N GLU A 213 5.45 5.28 11.88
CA GLU A 213 4.34 6.22 11.80
C GLU A 213 3.69 6.41 13.18
N THR A 214 3.30 5.30 13.82
CA THR A 214 2.56 5.32 15.08
C THR A 214 3.38 5.95 16.21
N THR A 215 4.62 5.50 16.40
CA THR A 215 5.50 5.99 17.46
C THR A 215 5.93 7.43 17.18
N GLY A 216 6.24 7.75 15.92
CA GLY A 216 6.64 9.09 15.48
C GLY A 216 5.53 10.13 15.65
N THR A 217 4.30 9.79 15.24
CA THR A 217 3.15 10.70 15.39
C THR A 217 2.82 10.96 16.87
N ARG A 218 2.92 9.94 17.71
CA ARG A 218 2.81 10.11 19.17
C ARG A 218 3.88 11.07 19.72
N LYS A 219 5.14 10.90 19.31
CA LYS A 219 6.23 11.76 19.71
C LYS A 219 6.04 13.19 19.22
N TRP A 220 5.61 13.37 17.96
CA TRP A 220 5.27 14.67 17.37
C TRP A 220 4.19 15.41 18.16
N LEU A 221 3.05 14.78 18.44
CA LEU A 221 1.95 15.39 19.16
C LEU A 221 2.32 15.73 20.60
N ARG A 222 3.14 14.91 21.27
CA ARG A 222 3.68 15.21 22.61
C ARG A 222 4.61 16.42 22.57
N ALA A 223 5.53 16.49 21.62
CA ALA A 223 6.46 17.60 21.46
C ALA A 223 5.74 18.92 21.16
N ALA A 224 4.64 18.86 20.38
CA ALA A 224 3.77 20.00 20.11
C ALA A 224 2.88 20.40 21.30
N GLY A 225 2.84 19.64 22.38
CA GLY A 225 1.91 19.86 23.50
C GLY A 225 0.43 19.62 23.15
N ASP A 226 0.12 19.04 21.98
CA ASP A 226 -1.25 18.79 21.53
C ASP A 226 -1.85 17.53 22.19
N ARG A 227 -2.24 17.70 23.44
CA ARG A 227 -2.91 16.64 24.22
C ARG A 227 -4.24 16.21 23.59
N ALA A 228 -4.97 17.14 22.97
CA ALA A 228 -6.27 16.85 22.33
C ALA A 228 -6.07 16.04 21.05
N GLY A 229 -5.12 16.45 20.21
CA GLY A 229 -4.71 15.69 19.01
C GLY A 229 -4.21 14.29 19.36
N LEU A 230 -3.39 14.16 20.41
CA LEU A 230 -2.92 12.85 20.86
C LEU A 230 -4.09 11.94 21.29
N ARG A 231 -5.08 12.46 22.03
CA ARG A 231 -6.27 11.66 22.40
C ARG A 231 -7.10 11.24 21.18
N ARG A 232 -7.29 12.14 20.20
CA ARG A 232 -7.97 11.82 18.93
C ARG A 232 -7.21 10.73 18.17
N TYR A 233 -5.90 10.91 17.99
CA TYR A 233 -5.04 9.95 17.31
C TYR A 233 -5.10 8.55 17.97
N GLU A 234 -5.00 8.48 19.30
CA GLU A 234 -5.12 7.20 20.02
C GLU A 234 -6.50 6.55 19.86
N ALA A 235 -7.56 7.36 19.81
CA ALA A 235 -8.89 6.84 19.55
C ALA A 235 -9.00 6.26 18.12
N ASP A 236 -8.42 6.94 17.12
CA ASP A 236 -8.41 6.47 15.74
C ASP A 236 -7.54 5.21 15.58
N ARG A 237 -6.40 5.12 16.27
CA ARG A 237 -5.59 3.89 16.30
C ARG A 237 -6.35 2.71 16.90
N ARG A 238 -7.10 2.91 17.98
CA ARG A 238 -7.97 1.85 18.55
C ARG A 238 -9.06 1.41 17.57
N ARG A 239 -9.73 2.36 16.90
CA ARG A 239 -10.74 2.04 15.87
C ARG A 239 -10.14 1.27 14.70
N SER A 240 -8.95 1.66 14.27
CA SER A 240 -8.22 0.96 13.22
C SER A 240 -7.88 -0.47 13.63
N ALA A 241 -7.42 -0.69 14.85
CA ALA A 241 -7.15 -2.04 15.36
C ALA A 241 -8.42 -2.90 15.43
N ASP A 242 -9.55 -2.35 15.92
CA ASP A 242 -10.83 -3.03 15.93
C ASP A 242 -11.31 -3.38 14.50
N PHE A 243 -11.18 -2.44 13.55
CA PHE A 243 -11.50 -2.67 12.14
C PHE A 243 -10.67 -3.80 11.53
N LEU A 244 -9.36 -3.78 11.74
CA LEU A 244 -8.47 -4.85 11.26
C LEU A 244 -8.80 -6.20 11.91
N ALA A 245 -9.19 -6.23 13.18
CA ALA A 245 -9.63 -7.44 13.85
C ALA A 245 -10.93 -8.01 13.25
N LEU A 246 -11.89 -7.15 12.88
CA LEU A 246 -13.10 -7.57 12.16
C LEU A 246 -12.78 -8.20 10.80
N VAL A 247 -11.88 -7.57 10.04
CA VAL A 247 -11.43 -8.07 8.73
C VAL A 247 -10.67 -9.39 8.89
N SER A 248 -9.74 -9.49 9.84
CA SER A 248 -8.95 -10.71 10.10
C SER A 248 -9.87 -11.88 10.45
N LYS A 249 -10.79 -11.70 11.41
CA LYS A 249 -11.77 -12.72 11.78
C LYS A 249 -12.60 -13.19 10.58
N THR A 250 -13.04 -12.28 9.74
CA THR A 250 -13.82 -12.61 8.53
C THR A 250 -12.99 -13.40 7.53
N ARG A 251 -11.72 -13.05 7.37
CA ARG A 251 -10.79 -13.81 6.52
C ARG A 251 -10.57 -15.23 7.05
N ASP A 252 -10.48 -15.42 8.36
CA ASP A 252 -10.35 -16.75 8.96
C ASP A 252 -11.61 -17.60 8.73
N GLU A 253 -12.80 -17.02 8.88
CA GLU A 253 -14.07 -17.68 8.57
C GLU A 253 -14.14 -18.07 7.08
N LEU A 254 -13.78 -17.16 6.16
CA LEU A 254 -13.75 -17.46 4.72
C LEU A 254 -12.70 -18.50 4.35
N ARG A 255 -11.53 -18.52 5.01
CA ARG A 255 -10.51 -19.56 4.80
C ARG A 255 -11.07 -20.94 5.11
N GLN A 256 -11.83 -21.11 6.20
CA GLN A 256 -12.49 -22.36 6.55
C GLN A 256 -13.54 -22.77 5.49
N VAL A 257 -14.31 -21.81 4.97
CA VAL A 257 -15.27 -22.07 3.88
C VAL A 257 -14.55 -22.58 2.64
N TYR A 258 -13.48 -21.90 2.20
CA TYR A 258 -12.75 -22.23 0.96
C TYR A 258 -11.91 -23.53 1.07
N GLN A 259 -11.59 -23.97 2.27
CA GLN A 259 -10.88 -25.23 2.52
C GLN A 259 -11.84 -26.41 2.76
N SER A 260 -13.16 -26.17 2.76
CA SER A 260 -14.15 -27.23 2.97
C SER A 260 -14.44 -27.99 1.66
N SER A 261 -15.17 -29.11 1.79
CA SER A 261 -15.66 -29.93 0.67
C SER A 261 -16.96 -29.41 0.02
N ARG A 262 -17.34 -28.16 0.26
CA ARG A 262 -18.55 -27.53 -0.31
C ARG A 262 -18.45 -27.38 -1.82
N SER A 263 -19.61 -27.42 -2.50
CA SER A 263 -19.68 -27.04 -3.91
C SER A 263 -19.36 -25.55 -4.13
N PRO A 264 -19.00 -25.11 -5.33
CA PRO A 264 -18.80 -23.70 -5.64
C PRO A 264 -20.01 -22.81 -5.30
N GLU A 265 -21.22 -23.32 -5.52
CA GLU A 265 -22.48 -22.64 -5.19
C GLU A 265 -22.67 -22.46 -3.68
N GLU A 266 -22.40 -23.51 -2.91
CA GLU A 266 -22.44 -23.48 -1.45
C GLU A 266 -21.36 -22.53 -0.88
N MET A 267 -20.15 -22.54 -1.45
CA MET A 267 -19.07 -21.61 -1.07
C MET A 267 -19.47 -20.16 -1.36
N ALA A 268 -20.11 -19.88 -2.50
CA ALA A 268 -20.58 -18.56 -2.85
C ALA A 268 -21.66 -18.05 -1.88
N ALA A 269 -22.62 -18.90 -1.52
CA ALA A 269 -23.67 -18.58 -0.55
C ALA A 269 -23.09 -18.28 0.83
N GLU A 270 -22.16 -19.13 1.32
CA GLU A 270 -21.53 -18.95 2.62
C GLU A 270 -20.59 -17.73 2.65
N LYS A 271 -19.88 -17.43 1.55
CA LYS A 271 -19.12 -16.17 1.37
C LYS A 271 -20.04 -14.96 1.56
N ALA A 272 -21.19 -14.92 0.87
CA ALA A 272 -22.14 -13.81 1.00
C ALA A 272 -22.63 -13.68 2.45
N ALA A 273 -23.04 -14.76 3.09
CA ALA A 273 -23.49 -14.76 4.50
C ALA A 273 -22.38 -14.30 5.45
N THR A 274 -21.11 -14.69 5.22
CA THR A 274 -19.97 -14.26 6.03
C THR A 274 -19.70 -12.76 5.89
N LEU A 275 -19.81 -12.21 4.68
CA LEU A 275 -19.65 -10.78 4.44
C LEU A 275 -20.81 -9.95 5.05
N ASP A 276 -22.02 -10.49 5.09
CA ASP A 276 -23.14 -9.85 5.79
C ASP A 276 -22.96 -9.89 7.32
N ARG A 277 -22.44 -10.99 7.87
CA ARG A 277 -22.04 -11.05 9.29
C ARG A 277 -20.96 -10.01 9.61
N LEU A 278 -19.99 -9.77 8.71
CA LEU A 278 -18.99 -8.72 8.87
C LEU A 278 -19.66 -7.33 8.96
N ARG A 279 -20.60 -7.01 8.07
CA ARG A 279 -21.35 -5.73 8.12
C ARG A 279 -22.15 -5.57 9.41
N MET A 280 -22.79 -6.64 9.88
CA MET A 280 -23.50 -6.62 11.18
C MET A 280 -22.55 -6.36 12.35
N ARG A 281 -21.41 -7.06 12.42
CA ARG A 281 -20.40 -6.85 13.47
C ARG A 281 -19.84 -5.43 13.45
N TYR A 282 -19.60 -4.87 12.26
CA TYR A 282 -19.20 -3.48 12.12
C TYR A 282 -20.23 -2.52 12.74
N ARG A 283 -21.51 -2.63 12.36
CA ARG A 283 -22.57 -1.78 12.93
C ARG A 283 -22.64 -1.88 14.45
N GLN A 284 -22.53 -3.09 14.99
CA GLN A 284 -22.49 -3.29 16.45
C GLN A 284 -21.27 -2.62 17.10
N THR A 285 -20.10 -2.75 16.49
CA THR A 285 -18.85 -2.13 16.97
C THR A 285 -18.95 -0.61 16.90
N ARG A 286 -19.41 -0.07 15.77
CA ARG A 286 -19.62 1.36 15.56
C ARG A 286 -20.53 1.95 16.64
N ASP A 287 -21.70 1.34 16.88
CA ASP A 287 -22.72 1.89 17.73
C ASP A 287 -22.40 1.69 19.22
N LYS A 288 -21.86 0.53 19.61
CA LYS A 288 -21.62 0.20 21.04
C LYS A 288 -20.22 0.60 21.54
N ARG A 289 -19.19 0.57 20.67
CA ARG A 289 -17.79 0.73 21.09
C ARG A 289 -17.18 2.04 20.60
N TRP A 290 -17.62 2.54 19.42
CA TRP A 290 -17.08 3.75 18.82
C TRP A 290 -17.99 4.98 18.99
N ALA A 291 -19.00 4.89 19.84
CA ALA A 291 -19.95 5.96 20.09
C ALA A 291 -20.55 6.56 18.79
N GLY A 292 -20.85 5.70 17.82
CA GLY A 292 -21.45 6.11 16.55
C GLY A 292 -20.46 6.67 15.53
N TYR A 293 -19.13 6.55 15.71
CA TYR A 293 -18.15 7.03 14.74
C TYR A 293 -18.28 6.36 13.38
N ARG A 294 -18.51 7.15 12.33
CA ARG A 294 -18.87 6.69 10.98
C ARG A 294 -17.74 6.70 9.96
N GLY A 295 -16.50 6.88 10.38
CA GLY A 295 -15.34 7.02 9.47
C GLY A 295 -15.06 5.80 8.59
N TYR A 296 -15.65 4.63 8.91
CA TYR A 296 -15.53 3.41 8.11
C TYR A 296 -16.81 3.07 7.32
N ASP A 297 -17.91 3.85 7.43
CA ASP A 297 -19.17 3.55 6.74
C ASP A 297 -18.94 3.36 5.23
N ALA A 298 -18.23 4.26 4.57
CA ALA A 298 -17.95 4.17 3.14
C ALA A 298 -17.22 2.88 2.72
N TRP A 299 -16.35 2.34 3.60
CA TRP A 299 -15.69 1.06 3.33
C TRP A 299 -16.69 -0.11 3.38
N PHE A 300 -17.61 -0.11 4.34
CA PHE A 300 -18.60 -1.18 4.52
C PHE A 300 -19.79 -1.09 3.57
N ASP A 301 -20.17 0.12 3.14
CA ASP A 301 -21.27 0.36 2.19
C ASP A 301 -20.87 -0.04 0.75
N ALA A 302 -19.61 0.11 0.39
CA ALA A 302 -19.10 -0.36 -0.89
C ALA A 302 -19.03 -1.90 -0.95
N PRO A 303 -19.05 -2.51 -2.15
CA PRO A 303 -18.91 -3.95 -2.32
C PRO A 303 -17.66 -4.49 -1.59
N ILE A 304 -17.84 -5.57 -0.82
CA ILE A 304 -16.76 -6.27 -0.13
C ILE A 304 -16.53 -7.59 -0.83
N ASN A 305 -15.27 -7.90 -1.15
CA ASN A 305 -14.86 -9.13 -1.79
C ASN A 305 -13.45 -9.54 -1.32
N ASN A 306 -12.92 -10.67 -1.80
CA ASN A 306 -11.62 -11.18 -1.38
C ASN A 306 -10.47 -10.22 -1.69
N ALA A 307 -10.51 -9.53 -2.82
CA ALA A 307 -9.47 -8.55 -3.18
C ALA A 307 -9.44 -7.36 -2.19
N LYS A 308 -10.61 -6.84 -1.79
CA LYS A 308 -10.73 -5.77 -0.81
C LYS A 308 -10.27 -6.21 0.59
N LEU A 309 -10.64 -7.44 1.00
CA LEU A 309 -10.17 -8.03 2.26
C LEU A 309 -8.66 -8.26 2.25
N ALA A 310 -8.09 -8.72 1.13
CA ALA A 310 -6.65 -8.92 0.98
C ALA A 310 -5.89 -7.59 1.01
N ALA A 311 -6.36 -6.57 0.29
CA ALA A 311 -5.79 -5.23 0.32
C ALA A 311 -5.71 -4.65 1.74
N THR A 312 -6.75 -4.88 2.55
CA THR A 312 -6.83 -4.38 3.93
C THR A 312 -5.87 -5.12 4.88
N ALA A 313 -5.65 -6.41 4.67
CA ALA A 313 -4.88 -7.26 5.60
C ALA A 313 -3.36 -7.02 5.56
N VAL A 314 -2.82 -6.49 4.47
CA VAL A 314 -1.38 -6.21 4.33
C VAL A 314 -0.85 -5.30 5.44
N TYR A 315 -1.71 -4.49 6.04
CA TYR A 315 -1.34 -3.40 6.94
C TYR A 315 -1.40 -3.72 8.45
N GLY A 316 -1.67 -4.96 8.90
CA GLY A 316 -2.03 -5.13 10.31
C GLY A 316 -1.31 -6.19 11.14
N GLU A 317 -0.98 -7.35 10.58
CA GLU A 317 -0.65 -8.53 11.37
C GLU A 317 0.67 -8.42 12.18
N GLN A 318 1.69 -7.77 11.64
CA GLN A 318 3.01 -7.69 12.28
C GLN A 318 3.25 -6.40 13.07
N VAL A 319 2.39 -5.40 12.97
CA VAL A 319 2.53 -4.10 13.67
C VAL A 319 2.73 -4.24 15.18
N PRO A 320 1.97 -5.07 15.92
CA PRO A 320 2.16 -5.23 17.35
C PRO A 320 3.57 -5.74 17.72
N ALA A 321 4.18 -6.57 16.88
CA ALA A 321 5.53 -7.08 17.13
C ALA A 321 6.59 -5.98 16.95
N PHE A 322 6.45 -5.12 15.95
CA PHE A 322 7.34 -3.96 15.78
C PHE A 322 7.19 -2.93 16.90
N LEU A 323 5.96 -2.65 17.34
CA LEU A 323 5.73 -1.74 18.46
C LEU A 323 6.35 -2.29 19.75
N ARG A 324 6.21 -3.59 20.02
CA ARG A 324 6.87 -4.24 21.16
C ARG A 324 8.39 -4.15 21.06
N LEU A 325 8.97 -4.39 19.87
CA LEU A 325 10.41 -4.25 19.65
C LEU A 325 10.88 -2.80 19.90
N PHE A 326 10.09 -1.80 19.48
CA PHE A 326 10.38 -0.40 19.75
C PHE A 326 10.40 -0.09 21.27
N ASP A 327 9.44 -0.64 22.01
CA ASP A 327 9.39 -0.51 23.48
C ASP A 327 10.60 -1.21 24.15
N LEU A 328 11.01 -2.39 23.68
CA LEU A 328 12.23 -3.08 24.13
C LEU A 328 13.49 -2.24 23.86
N CYS A 329 13.50 -1.45 22.79
CA CYS A 329 14.57 -0.48 22.51
C CYS A 329 14.46 0.82 23.33
N ALA A 330 13.58 0.88 24.33
CA ALA A 330 13.34 2.06 25.15
C ALA A 330 12.96 3.32 24.36
N GLY A 331 12.33 3.15 23.18
CA GLY A 331 11.93 4.26 22.30
C GLY A 331 13.09 4.91 21.53
N ASP A 332 14.29 4.31 21.55
CA ASP A 332 15.46 4.78 20.80
C ASP A 332 15.38 4.33 19.33
N TYR A 333 15.18 5.28 18.43
CA TYR A 333 15.02 5.00 17.00
C TYR A 333 16.26 4.38 16.34
N PRO A 334 17.48 4.88 16.54
CA PRO A 334 18.70 4.24 16.02
C PRO A 334 18.83 2.77 16.43
N ARG A 335 18.63 2.44 17.69
CA ARG A 335 18.68 1.06 18.20
C ARG A 335 17.56 0.20 17.59
N PHE A 336 16.34 0.73 17.56
CA PHE A 336 15.21 0.07 16.93
C PHE A 336 15.51 -0.26 15.46
N TYR A 337 16.00 0.70 14.67
CA TYR A 337 16.34 0.46 13.25
C TYR A 337 17.48 -0.56 13.09
N ALA A 338 18.46 -0.57 13.98
CA ALA A 338 19.52 -1.57 13.95
C ALA A 338 18.95 -2.99 14.20
N SER A 339 18.09 -3.16 15.20
CA SER A 339 17.43 -4.43 15.50
C SER A 339 16.53 -4.89 14.36
N VAL A 340 15.73 -3.98 13.79
CA VAL A 340 14.90 -4.30 12.61
C VAL A 340 15.74 -4.70 11.42
N ARG A 341 16.91 -4.07 11.20
CA ARG A 341 17.81 -4.40 10.09
C ARG A 341 18.30 -5.86 10.21
N ARG A 342 18.75 -6.28 11.39
CA ARG A 342 19.17 -7.68 11.61
C ARG A 342 18.06 -8.69 11.31
N ILE A 343 16.83 -8.38 11.73
CA ILE A 343 15.66 -9.22 11.42
C ILE A 343 15.38 -9.23 9.91
N ALA A 344 15.49 -8.07 9.26
CA ALA A 344 15.25 -7.91 7.81
C ALA A 344 16.23 -8.72 6.94
N ASP A 345 17.46 -8.92 7.42
CA ASP A 345 18.50 -9.69 6.72
C ASP A 345 18.23 -11.21 6.71
N LEU A 346 17.33 -11.70 7.57
CA LEU A 346 16.88 -13.08 7.56
C LEU A 346 15.95 -13.35 6.36
N ARG A 347 15.90 -14.61 5.91
CA ARG A 347 14.93 -15.07 4.91
C ARG A 347 13.61 -15.49 5.57
N GLN A 348 12.50 -15.47 4.81
CA GLN A 348 11.26 -16.10 5.27
C GLN A 348 11.44 -17.63 5.31
N PRO A 349 10.83 -18.35 6.31
CA PRO A 349 9.96 -17.82 7.37
C PRO A 349 10.71 -17.29 8.60
N ALA A 350 12.02 -17.48 8.72
CA ALA A 350 12.81 -17.13 9.91
C ALA A 350 12.69 -15.65 10.30
N ARG A 351 12.50 -14.73 9.32
CA ARG A 351 12.25 -13.31 9.57
C ARG A 351 11.00 -13.07 10.41
N ALA A 352 9.88 -13.69 10.02
CA ALA A 352 8.61 -13.54 10.73
C ALA A 352 8.69 -14.14 12.14
N GLU A 353 9.37 -15.27 12.30
CA GLU A 353 9.58 -15.93 13.60
C GLU A 353 10.48 -15.07 14.50
N ALA A 354 11.61 -14.55 13.98
CA ALA A 354 12.51 -13.69 14.73
C ALA A 354 11.82 -12.40 15.21
N LEU A 355 11.01 -11.75 14.35
CA LEU A 355 10.24 -10.58 14.75
C LEU A 355 9.23 -10.90 15.85
N LYS A 356 8.54 -12.04 15.74
CA LYS A 356 7.57 -12.49 16.74
C LYS A 356 8.23 -12.86 18.08
N ALA A 357 9.39 -13.48 18.03
CA ALA A 357 10.13 -13.97 19.19
C ALA A 357 11.05 -12.92 19.83
N ALA A 358 11.21 -11.72 19.23
CA ALA A 358 12.10 -10.69 19.76
C ALA A 358 11.79 -10.36 21.22
N ALA A 359 12.78 -10.58 22.10
CA ALA A 359 12.71 -10.36 23.53
C ALA A 359 13.66 -9.25 24.01
N THR A 360 14.60 -8.83 23.17
CA THR A 360 15.61 -7.82 23.47
C THR A 360 15.76 -6.86 22.29
N CYS A 361 16.35 -5.70 22.54
CA CYS A 361 16.79 -4.73 21.55
C CYS A 361 18.31 -4.83 21.43
N ASP A 362 18.78 -5.70 20.60
CA ASP A 362 20.22 -5.95 20.42
C ASP A 362 20.77 -5.23 19.19
#